data_d5454d4957c4cc48fe47ff290ed662a9
#
_entry.id   d5454d4957c4cc48fe47ff290ed662a9
#
_cell.length_a   1.000
_cell.length_b   1.000
_cell.length_c   1.000
_cell.angle_alpha   90.00
_cell.angle_beta   90.00
_cell.angle_gamma   90.00
#
_symmetry.space_group_name_H-M   'P 1'
#
loop_
_entity.id
_entity.type
_entity.pdbx_description
1 polymer ?
#
loop_
_entity_poly.entity_id
_entity_poly.type
_entity_poly.pdbx_seq_one_letter_code
_entity_poly.pdbx_strand_id
1 'polypeptide(L)'
;MNYLPLNITSETNPLKTVILGIGTDQGKPYEINPVAKMHKEQGTYPTPEAIQAEIAEAKAALEKAGVEVIQPDNLSNQKQIFTRDIGFVIDDKFVVANMKEPLRQGEIEGINEVLDQIKPEKIVRIPEGATIEGGDVLICGDHVLVGISKRTNRAGFEYVQSQFPNKQFHALELVVSDDPAVNILHLDCAFQPVGDRYAIFYEEGFAERPEIIFHLFEEENLIRVNQDEKNSMFPNVFSISPKDVLIEKDFSRLIKELELRGIQCHPVKYSETSKLSGLLRCSTLPLIRE
;
A
#
# COMPACT_ATOMS: atom_id res chain seq x y z
N MET A 1 12.81 -15.16 24.43
CA MET A 1 11.94 -15.15 23.25
C MET A 1 12.70 -14.53 22.11
N ASN A 2 12.73 -15.15 20.94
CA ASN A 2 13.28 -14.47 19.75
C ASN A 2 12.14 -13.61 19.20
N TYR A 3 12.32 -12.31 19.24
CA TYR A 3 11.38 -11.36 18.63
C TYR A 3 11.56 -11.32 17.12
N LEU A 4 10.47 -11.04 16.39
CA LEU A 4 10.49 -10.77 14.95
C LEU A 4 11.30 -9.49 14.70
N PRO A 5 12.38 -9.52 13.92
CA PRO A 5 13.09 -8.32 13.52
C PRO A 5 12.22 -7.51 12.55
N LEU A 6 12.25 -6.19 12.66
CA LEU A 6 11.63 -5.29 11.70
C LEU A 6 12.73 -4.49 11.01
N ASN A 7 12.62 -4.29 9.70
CA ASN A 7 13.58 -3.47 8.96
C ASN A 7 12.96 -2.96 7.65
N ILE A 8 12.46 -1.74 7.63
CA ILE A 8 11.97 -1.08 6.41
C ILE A 8 12.59 0.31 6.32
N THR A 9 13.54 0.46 5.42
CA THR A 9 14.22 1.74 5.14
C THR A 9 13.94 2.25 3.73
N SER A 10 13.30 1.44 2.88
CA SER A 10 12.96 1.78 1.49
C SER A 10 11.79 0.93 1.02
N GLU A 11 11.01 1.45 0.07
CA GLU A 11 9.93 0.70 -0.59
C GLU A 11 10.47 -0.39 -1.53
N THR A 12 11.74 -0.33 -1.95
CA THR A 12 12.29 -1.15 -3.03
C THR A 12 13.41 -2.10 -2.63
N ASN A 13 13.98 -1.98 -1.42
CA ASN A 13 14.99 -2.94 -0.94
C ASN A 13 14.47 -4.39 -0.99
N PRO A 14 15.37 -5.40 -1.12
CA PRO A 14 14.98 -6.80 -1.22
C PRO A 14 14.04 -7.23 -0.08
N LEU A 15 12.84 -7.68 -0.45
CA LEU A 15 11.81 -8.12 0.48
C LEU A 15 12.15 -9.49 1.07
N LYS A 16 12.01 -9.65 2.37
CA LYS A 16 12.20 -10.91 3.09
C LYS A 16 10.93 -11.45 3.68
N THR A 17 10.16 -10.60 4.38
CA THR A 17 8.93 -11.01 5.06
C THR A 17 7.85 -9.97 4.82
N VAL A 18 6.66 -10.44 4.47
CA VAL A 18 5.49 -9.60 4.18
C VAL A 18 4.21 -10.21 4.75
N ILE A 19 3.31 -9.37 5.24
CA ILE A 19 1.92 -9.78 5.49
C ILE A 19 1.14 -9.52 4.20
N LEU A 20 0.52 -10.57 3.66
CA LEU A 20 -0.37 -10.50 2.49
C LEU A 20 -1.81 -10.70 2.96
N GLY A 21 -2.71 -9.84 2.52
CA GLY A 21 -4.13 -9.92 2.85
C GLY A 21 -4.79 -11.23 2.48
N ILE A 22 -6.00 -11.44 2.98
CA ILE A 22 -6.85 -12.60 2.67
C ILE A 22 -8.19 -12.14 2.09
N GLY A 23 -8.77 -12.97 1.22
CA GLY A 23 -10.06 -12.73 0.57
C GLY A 23 -11.22 -13.54 1.15
N THR A 24 -11.04 -14.15 2.31
CA THR A 24 -12.05 -14.99 2.98
C THR A 24 -12.99 -14.15 3.83
N ASP A 25 -14.22 -14.62 3.99
CA ASP A 25 -15.23 -14.15 4.96
C ASP A 25 -15.46 -12.63 5.02
N GLN A 26 -15.42 -11.98 3.87
CA GLN A 26 -15.41 -10.51 3.74
C GLN A 26 -16.72 -9.81 4.17
N GLY A 27 -17.74 -10.56 4.56
CA GLY A 27 -19.07 -10.00 4.86
C GLY A 27 -19.76 -9.40 3.63
N LYS A 28 -20.66 -8.47 3.86
CA LYS A 28 -21.41 -7.79 2.78
C LYS A 28 -20.53 -6.80 2.01
N PRO A 29 -20.85 -6.49 0.74
CA PRO A 29 -20.19 -5.41 0.00
C PRO A 29 -20.25 -4.08 0.74
N TYR A 30 -19.09 -3.42 0.95
CA TYR A 30 -19.00 -2.11 1.59
C TYR A 30 -18.99 -0.99 0.55
N GLU A 31 -19.57 0.15 0.89
CA GLU A 31 -19.56 1.39 0.10
C GLU A 31 -18.62 2.43 0.75
N ILE A 32 -17.43 1.99 1.17
CA ILE A 32 -16.49 2.82 1.94
C ILE A 32 -15.61 3.74 1.06
N ASN A 33 -15.68 3.58 -0.24
CA ASN A 33 -15.03 4.46 -1.20
C ASN A 33 -15.86 4.55 -2.49
N PRO A 34 -15.66 5.62 -3.30
CA PRO A 34 -16.46 5.85 -4.51
C PRO A 34 -16.35 4.73 -5.55
N VAL A 35 -15.18 4.08 -5.70
CA VAL A 35 -14.96 3.01 -6.71
C VAL A 35 -15.72 1.75 -6.33
N ALA A 36 -15.62 1.29 -5.09
CA ALA A 36 -16.34 0.10 -4.62
C ALA A 36 -17.87 0.31 -4.70
N LYS A 37 -18.34 1.53 -4.39
CA LYS A 37 -19.74 1.92 -4.55
C LYS A 37 -20.18 1.81 -6.01
N MET A 38 -19.42 2.38 -6.94
CA MET A 38 -19.69 2.32 -8.37
C MET A 38 -19.82 0.86 -8.86
N HIS A 39 -18.87 -0.01 -8.53
CA HIS A 39 -18.92 -1.42 -8.95
C HIS A 39 -20.11 -2.18 -8.33
N LYS A 40 -20.50 -1.85 -7.10
CA LYS A 40 -21.70 -2.41 -6.48
C LYS A 40 -22.98 -1.99 -7.21
N GLU A 41 -23.12 -0.70 -7.54
CA GLU A 41 -24.26 -0.15 -8.29
C GLU A 41 -24.35 -0.73 -9.71
N GLN A 42 -23.21 -0.97 -10.35
CA GLN A 42 -23.13 -1.58 -11.70
C GLN A 42 -23.28 -3.10 -11.70
N GLY A 43 -23.36 -3.77 -10.55
CA GLY A 43 -23.42 -5.23 -10.45
C GLY A 43 -22.12 -5.94 -10.86
N THR A 44 -20.98 -5.22 -10.86
CA THR A 44 -19.65 -5.73 -11.20
C THR A 44 -18.72 -5.89 -9.99
N TYR A 45 -19.29 -5.86 -8.79
CA TYR A 45 -18.55 -6.09 -7.54
C TYR A 45 -17.91 -7.48 -7.55
N PRO A 46 -16.63 -7.63 -7.18
CA PRO A 46 -15.93 -8.90 -7.27
C PRO A 46 -16.50 -9.96 -6.32
N THR A 47 -16.47 -11.22 -6.74
CA THR A 47 -16.85 -12.32 -5.86
C THR A 47 -15.73 -12.70 -4.90
N PRO A 48 -16.05 -13.25 -3.71
CA PRO A 48 -15.02 -13.72 -2.77
C PRO A 48 -14.05 -14.74 -3.38
N GLU A 49 -14.57 -15.65 -4.22
CA GLU A 49 -13.75 -16.68 -4.88
C GLU A 49 -12.75 -16.07 -5.88
N ALA A 50 -13.17 -15.03 -6.62
CA ALA A 50 -12.28 -14.34 -7.56
C ALA A 50 -11.14 -13.63 -6.82
N ILE A 51 -11.46 -12.94 -5.71
CA ILE A 51 -10.47 -12.28 -4.87
C ILE A 51 -9.50 -13.30 -4.25
N GLN A 52 -10.02 -14.41 -3.71
CA GLN A 52 -9.18 -15.47 -3.12
C GLN A 52 -8.22 -16.07 -4.15
N ALA A 53 -8.68 -16.29 -5.39
CA ALA A 53 -7.84 -16.81 -6.46
C ALA A 53 -6.70 -15.83 -6.81
N GLU A 54 -7.00 -14.54 -6.90
CA GLU A 54 -6.00 -13.49 -7.20
C GLU A 54 -4.97 -13.34 -6.07
N ILE A 55 -5.41 -13.36 -4.81
CA ILE A 55 -4.50 -13.34 -3.64
C ILE A 55 -3.61 -14.59 -3.62
N ALA A 56 -4.16 -15.77 -3.94
CA ALA A 56 -3.39 -17.01 -4.00
C ALA A 56 -2.31 -16.95 -5.10
N GLU A 57 -2.60 -16.35 -6.26
CA GLU A 57 -1.64 -16.16 -7.34
C GLU A 57 -0.52 -15.19 -6.91
N ALA A 58 -0.85 -14.07 -6.27
CA ALA A 58 0.12 -13.13 -5.72
C ALA A 58 1.00 -13.78 -4.64
N LYS A 59 0.41 -14.58 -3.73
CA LYS A 59 1.14 -15.35 -2.73
C LYS A 59 2.16 -16.27 -3.36
N ALA A 60 1.74 -17.09 -4.32
CA ALA A 60 2.62 -18.03 -5.00
C ALA A 60 3.78 -17.33 -5.72
N ALA A 61 3.54 -16.15 -6.31
CA ALA A 61 4.59 -15.35 -6.94
C ALA A 61 5.62 -14.82 -5.94
N LEU A 62 5.18 -14.32 -4.79
CA LEU A 62 6.05 -13.86 -3.70
C LEU A 62 6.87 -15.02 -3.10
N GLU A 63 6.25 -16.15 -2.80
CA GLU A 63 6.93 -17.35 -2.26
C GLU A 63 7.96 -17.89 -3.26
N LYS A 64 7.63 -17.91 -4.55
CA LYS A 64 8.56 -18.28 -5.64
C LYS A 64 9.78 -17.35 -5.71
N ALA A 65 9.60 -16.08 -5.37
CA ALA A 65 10.70 -15.11 -5.26
C ALA A 65 11.51 -15.23 -3.96
N GLY A 66 11.19 -16.20 -3.09
CA GLY A 66 11.89 -16.46 -1.82
C GLY A 66 11.43 -15.56 -0.67
N VAL A 67 10.27 -14.92 -0.78
CA VAL A 67 9.68 -14.09 0.27
C VAL A 67 8.88 -14.95 1.23
N GLU A 68 9.08 -14.76 2.52
CA GLU A 68 8.21 -15.30 3.56
C GLU A 68 6.88 -14.54 3.58
N VAL A 69 5.78 -15.26 3.34
CA VAL A 69 4.43 -14.67 3.28
C VAL A 69 3.61 -15.10 4.49
N ILE A 70 3.30 -14.15 5.35
CA ILE A 70 2.39 -14.32 6.49
C ILE A 70 0.99 -13.87 6.02
N GLN A 71 -0.05 -14.55 6.47
CA GLN A 71 -1.44 -14.11 6.24
C GLN A 71 -2.13 -13.87 7.59
N PRO A 72 -3.01 -12.87 7.68
CA PRO A 72 -3.75 -12.63 8.91
C PRO A 72 -4.69 -13.79 9.24
N ASP A 73 -5.00 -13.95 10.52
CA ASP A 73 -6.09 -14.82 10.96
C ASP A 73 -7.41 -14.31 10.38
N ASN A 74 -8.27 -15.24 9.97
CA ASN A 74 -9.57 -14.89 9.41
C ASN A 74 -10.53 -14.35 10.48
N LEU A 75 -10.93 -13.10 10.33
CA LEU A 75 -11.93 -12.45 11.16
C LEU A 75 -13.28 -12.43 10.44
N SER A 76 -14.31 -12.97 11.07
CA SER A 76 -15.65 -13.03 10.47
C SER A 76 -16.17 -11.65 10.09
N ASN A 77 -16.63 -11.52 8.86
CA ASN A 77 -17.20 -10.29 8.29
C ASN A 77 -16.24 -9.09 8.25
N GLN A 78 -14.92 -9.32 8.24
CA GLN A 78 -13.91 -8.29 8.07
C GLN A 78 -13.27 -8.37 6.67
N LYS A 79 -12.93 -7.21 6.10
CA LYS A 79 -12.27 -7.13 4.79
C LYS A 79 -10.76 -7.03 4.93
N GLN A 80 -10.11 -8.16 5.16
CA GLN A 80 -8.68 -8.25 5.42
C GLN A 80 -7.83 -8.35 4.14
N ILE A 81 -8.30 -7.76 3.03
CA ILE A 81 -7.59 -7.79 1.73
C ILE A 81 -6.42 -6.81 1.74
N PHE A 82 -6.65 -5.59 2.26
CA PHE A 82 -5.71 -4.48 2.14
C PHE A 82 -4.94 -4.27 3.46
N THR A 83 -4.05 -5.20 3.73
CA THR A 83 -3.24 -5.20 4.97
C THR A 83 -2.27 -4.01 5.06
N ARG A 84 -1.95 -3.36 3.95
CA ARG A 84 -1.14 -2.15 3.95
C ARG A 84 -1.72 -1.07 4.86
N ASP A 85 -3.04 -0.95 4.91
CA ASP A 85 -3.70 0.16 5.58
C ASP A 85 -3.74 0.01 7.09
N ILE A 86 -3.71 -1.26 7.62
CA ILE A 86 -3.83 -1.52 9.07
C ILE A 86 -2.57 -1.18 9.87
N GLY A 87 -1.44 -0.97 9.20
CA GLY A 87 -0.17 -0.62 9.83
C GLY A 87 0.97 -0.53 8.83
N PHE A 88 2.11 -0.08 9.29
CA PHE A 88 3.32 0.02 8.48
C PHE A 88 4.57 0.00 9.37
N VAL A 89 5.71 -0.31 8.76
CA VAL A 89 6.99 -0.31 9.44
C VAL A 89 7.83 0.86 8.92
N ILE A 90 8.46 1.61 9.83
CA ILE A 90 9.52 2.58 9.52
C ILE A 90 10.74 2.17 10.33
N ASP A 91 11.87 1.96 9.69
CA ASP A 91 13.09 1.38 10.27
C ASP A 91 12.78 0.08 11.02
N ASP A 92 12.85 0.08 12.33
CA ASP A 92 12.66 -1.08 13.20
C ASP A 92 11.41 -0.97 14.11
N LYS A 93 10.47 -0.06 13.79
CA LYS A 93 9.23 0.13 14.55
C LYS A 93 8.00 -0.13 13.68
N PHE A 94 7.05 -0.86 14.25
CA PHE A 94 5.72 -1.06 13.68
C PHE A 94 4.77 0.03 14.16
N VAL A 95 4.14 0.74 13.24
CA VAL A 95 3.08 1.70 13.53
C VAL A 95 1.73 1.02 13.29
N VAL A 96 0.95 0.86 14.35
CA VAL A 96 -0.44 0.40 14.25
C VAL A 96 -1.29 1.58 13.79
N ALA A 97 -1.91 1.44 12.64
CA ALA A 97 -2.77 2.49 12.08
C ALA A 97 -3.99 2.76 12.97
N ASN A 98 -4.41 4.01 13.04
CA ASN A 98 -5.74 4.37 13.52
C ASN A 98 -6.59 4.65 12.28
N MET A 99 -7.32 3.62 11.84
CA MET A 99 -8.08 3.65 10.60
C MET A 99 -9.27 4.59 10.69
N LYS A 100 -9.45 5.42 9.66
CA LYS A 100 -10.56 6.38 9.60
C LYS A 100 -11.92 5.71 9.55
N GLU A 101 -12.04 4.60 8.80
CA GLU A 101 -13.29 3.88 8.60
C GLU A 101 -13.57 2.94 9.77
N PRO A 102 -14.65 3.16 10.56
CA PRO A 102 -14.96 2.33 11.72
C PRO A 102 -15.10 0.83 11.39
N LEU A 103 -15.62 0.50 10.21
CA LEU A 103 -15.79 -0.88 9.74
C LEU A 103 -14.45 -1.62 9.53
N ARG A 104 -13.34 -0.88 9.41
CA ARG A 104 -12.00 -1.45 9.17
C ARG A 104 -11.12 -1.47 10.42
N GLN A 105 -11.52 -0.80 11.51
CA GLN A 105 -10.69 -0.65 12.71
C GLN A 105 -10.35 -1.99 13.39
N GLY A 106 -11.22 -3.00 13.24
CA GLY A 106 -10.98 -4.34 13.77
C GLY A 106 -10.03 -5.21 12.94
N GLU A 107 -9.69 -4.82 11.71
CA GLU A 107 -8.84 -5.64 10.81
C GLU A 107 -7.45 -5.93 11.39
N ILE A 108 -6.92 -5.04 12.22
CA ILE A 108 -5.62 -5.20 12.90
C ILE A 108 -5.57 -6.43 13.82
N GLU A 109 -6.70 -6.87 14.36
CA GLU A 109 -6.77 -8.03 15.25
C GLU A 109 -6.33 -9.33 14.55
N GLY A 110 -6.50 -9.41 13.21
CA GLY A 110 -6.05 -10.55 12.42
C GLY A 110 -4.54 -10.74 12.38
N ILE A 111 -3.74 -9.77 12.84
CA ILE A 111 -2.28 -9.90 12.92
C ILE A 111 -1.76 -9.84 14.36
N ASN A 112 -2.61 -10.11 15.36
CA ASN A 112 -2.19 -10.09 16.76
C ASN A 112 -1.02 -11.05 17.04
N GLU A 113 -1.00 -12.25 16.43
CA GLU A 113 0.12 -13.19 16.58
C GLU A 113 1.45 -12.62 16.06
N VAL A 114 1.41 -11.77 15.02
CA VAL A 114 2.59 -11.07 14.52
C VAL A 114 2.99 -9.96 15.48
N LEU A 115 2.03 -9.18 15.98
CA LEU A 115 2.29 -8.09 16.93
C LEU A 115 2.88 -8.61 18.24
N ASP A 116 2.44 -9.78 18.73
CA ASP A 116 2.95 -10.43 19.94
C ASP A 116 4.42 -10.87 19.79
N GLN A 117 4.90 -11.04 18.57
CA GLN A 117 6.30 -11.34 18.25
C GLN A 117 7.18 -10.08 18.11
N ILE A 118 6.61 -8.90 18.17
CA ILE A 118 7.36 -7.62 18.11
C ILE A 118 7.60 -7.14 19.54
N LYS A 119 8.79 -6.60 19.79
CA LYS A 119 9.09 -5.98 21.10
C LYS A 119 8.11 -4.83 21.38
N PRO A 120 7.47 -4.80 22.56
CA PRO A 120 6.46 -3.77 22.86
C PRO A 120 6.94 -2.32 22.64
N GLU A 121 8.20 -2.04 22.93
CA GLU A 121 8.81 -0.71 22.72
C GLU A 121 9.01 -0.35 21.23
N LYS A 122 8.84 -1.31 20.33
CA LYS A 122 8.88 -1.11 18.87
C LYS A 122 7.51 -0.94 18.25
N ILE A 123 6.44 -1.01 19.04
CA ILE A 123 5.07 -0.80 18.57
C ILE A 123 4.64 0.62 18.90
N VAL A 124 4.34 1.41 17.87
CA VAL A 124 3.80 2.75 17.97
C VAL A 124 2.29 2.69 17.73
N ARG A 125 1.49 3.23 18.66
CA ARG A 125 0.04 3.31 18.54
C ARG A 125 -0.40 4.75 18.35
N ILE A 126 -1.26 4.99 17.37
CA ILE A 126 -1.76 6.32 17.04
C ILE A 126 -2.81 6.75 18.08
N PRO A 127 -2.72 7.97 18.64
CA PRO A 127 -3.67 8.45 19.65
C PRO A 127 -5.05 8.75 19.05
N GLU A 128 -6.05 8.86 19.92
CA GLU A 128 -7.39 9.25 19.55
C GLU A 128 -7.40 10.64 18.86
N GLY A 129 -8.23 10.77 17.82
CA GLY A 129 -8.34 11.99 17.01
C GLY A 129 -7.30 12.12 15.88
N ALA A 130 -6.17 11.42 15.98
CA ALA A 130 -5.23 11.29 14.89
C ALA A 130 -5.57 10.06 14.05
N THR A 131 -5.55 10.19 12.71
CA THR A 131 -5.75 9.06 11.77
C THR A 131 -4.62 9.00 10.77
N ILE A 132 -4.12 7.79 10.52
CA ILE A 132 -3.13 7.51 9.48
C ILE A 132 -3.26 6.07 9.03
N GLU A 133 -3.24 5.84 7.72
CA GLU A 133 -3.30 4.52 7.09
C GLU A 133 -2.01 4.29 6.29
N GLY A 134 -1.50 3.05 6.28
CA GLY A 134 -0.20 2.75 5.67
C GLY A 134 -0.14 2.93 4.15
N GLY A 135 -1.30 2.98 3.46
CA GLY A 135 -1.38 3.34 2.05
C GLY A 135 -0.92 4.77 1.75
N ASP A 136 -1.01 5.67 2.75
CA ASP A 136 -0.54 7.04 2.67
C ASP A 136 0.95 7.21 3.03
N VAL A 137 1.65 6.16 3.45
CA VAL A 137 3.04 6.26 3.94
C VAL A 137 4.00 5.57 2.99
N LEU A 138 4.99 6.31 2.47
CA LEU A 138 6.05 5.82 1.58
C LEU A 138 7.42 6.19 2.13
N ILE A 139 8.35 5.22 2.11
CA ILE A 139 9.69 5.38 2.69
C ILE A 139 10.73 5.41 1.58
N CYS A 140 11.47 6.51 1.50
CA CYS A 140 12.54 6.76 0.55
C CYS A 140 13.84 7.08 1.30
N GLY A 141 14.49 6.08 1.88
CA GLY A 141 15.68 6.27 2.72
C GLY A 141 15.38 7.08 3.98
N ASP A 142 16.01 8.25 4.09
CA ASP A 142 15.78 9.15 5.22
C ASP A 142 14.50 9.99 5.10
N HIS A 143 13.86 9.96 3.92
CA HIS A 143 12.62 10.70 3.67
C HIS A 143 11.40 9.78 3.83
N VAL A 144 10.38 10.29 4.51
CA VAL A 144 9.07 9.65 4.65
C VAL A 144 8.02 10.58 4.03
N LEU A 145 7.41 10.14 2.95
CA LEU A 145 6.33 10.85 2.27
C LEU A 145 5.00 10.39 2.83
N VAL A 146 4.15 11.33 3.22
CA VAL A 146 2.84 11.00 3.81
C VAL A 146 1.74 11.76 3.08
N GLY A 147 0.81 11.03 2.47
CA GLY A 147 -0.38 11.60 1.86
C GLY A 147 -1.35 12.12 2.91
N ILE A 148 -1.81 13.37 2.74
CA ILE A 148 -2.93 13.91 3.52
C ILE A 148 -4.18 13.71 2.67
N SER A 149 -5.08 12.85 3.17
CA SER A 149 -6.21 12.31 2.42
C SER A 149 -7.50 12.33 3.26
N LYS A 150 -8.58 11.71 2.78
CA LYS A 150 -9.76 11.42 3.63
C LYS A 150 -9.42 10.44 4.78
N ARG A 151 -8.34 9.66 4.64
CA ARG A 151 -7.95 8.58 5.57
C ARG A 151 -6.88 9.02 6.56
N THR A 152 -5.96 9.86 6.14
CA THR A 152 -4.85 10.36 6.94
C THR A 152 -4.99 11.85 7.17
N ASN A 153 -5.01 12.28 8.44
CA ASN A 153 -5.11 13.68 8.80
C ASN A 153 -3.75 14.26 9.30
N ARG A 154 -3.69 15.57 9.41
CA ARG A 154 -2.49 16.29 9.90
C ARG A 154 -2.04 15.83 11.28
N ALA A 155 -2.97 15.54 12.19
CA ALA A 155 -2.64 15.07 13.54
C ALA A 155 -1.95 13.70 13.50
N GLY A 156 -2.37 12.78 12.59
CA GLY A 156 -1.70 11.50 12.37
C GLY A 156 -0.30 11.68 11.81
N PHE A 157 -0.14 12.55 10.82
CA PHE A 157 1.17 12.93 10.27
C PHE A 157 2.12 13.45 11.35
N GLU A 158 1.71 14.48 12.10
CA GLU A 158 2.53 15.14 13.13
C GLU A 158 2.92 14.17 14.26
N TYR A 159 1.98 13.32 14.67
CA TYR A 159 2.27 12.31 15.68
C TYR A 159 3.33 11.32 15.22
N VAL A 160 3.17 10.73 14.02
CA VAL A 160 4.15 9.76 13.49
C VAL A 160 5.51 10.44 13.28
N GLN A 161 5.55 11.65 12.73
CA GLN A 161 6.79 12.43 12.60
C GLN A 161 7.53 12.54 13.94
N SER A 162 6.82 12.80 15.04
CA SER A 162 7.40 12.93 16.36
C SER A 162 8.06 11.63 16.88
N GLN A 163 7.63 10.46 16.38
CA GLN A 163 8.15 9.15 16.79
C GLN A 163 9.45 8.75 16.06
N PHE A 164 9.80 9.47 14.98
CA PHE A 164 10.98 9.19 14.14
C PHE A 164 11.82 10.46 13.91
N PRO A 165 12.48 10.99 14.95
CA PRO A 165 13.19 12.28 14.88
C PRO A 165 14.39 12.29 13.91
N ASN A 166 14.85 11.12 13.49
CA ASN A 166 15.97 10.98 12.54
C ASN A 166 15.51 10.94 11.07
N LYS A 167 14.19 10.97 10.79
CA LYS A 167 13.63 10.97 9.45
C LYS A 167 13.11 12.35 9.07
N GLN A 168 13.13 12.64 7.79
CA GLN A 168 12.55 13.85 7.19
C GLN A 168 11.15 13.54 6.66
N PHE A 169 10.14 14.05 7.34
CA PHE A 169 8.74 13.83 6.96
C PHE A 169 8.22 14.94 6.06
N HIS A 170 7.50 14.54 5.01
CA HIS A 170 6.91 15.43 4.01
C HIS A 170 5.43 15.11 3.84
N ALA A 171 4.58 16.07 4.17
CA ALA A 171 3.15 15.95 3.96
C ALA A 171 2.79 16.36 2.51
N LEU A 172 2.03 15.52 1.83
CA LEU A 172 1.59 15.72 0.45
C LEU A 172 0.06 15.79 0.41
N GLU A 173 -0.50 16.94 0.09
CA GLU A 173 -1.95 17.10 -0.03
C GLU A 173 -2.46 16.37 -1.27
N LEU A 174 -3.34 15.39 -1.09
CA LEU A 174 -3.92 14.62 -2.17
C LEU A 174 -5.24 15.23 -2.66
N VAL A 175 -5.57 14.98 -3.92
CA VAL A 175 -6.87 15.38 -4.47
C VAL A 175 -7.95 14.47 -3.88
N VAL A 176 -8.85 15.07 -3.12
CA VAL A 176 -9.98 14.41 -2.46
C VAL A 176 -11.28 14.81 -3.16
N SER A 177 -12.02 13.82 -3.66
CA SER A 177 -13.28 14.01 -4.40
C SER A 177 -14.28 12.90 -4.11
N ASP A 178 -15.56 13.16 -4.37
CA ASP A 178 -16.60 12.11 -4.41
C ASP A 178 -16.71 11.48 -5.80
N ASP A 179 -16.08 12.07 -6.81
CA ASP A 179 -15.93 11.49 -8.14
C ASP A 179 -14.83 10.40 -8.11
N PRO A 180 -15.16 9.11 -8.36
CA PRO A 180 -14.18 8.03 -8.37
C PRO A 180 -13.07 8.20 -9.40
N ALA A 181 -13.35 8.91 -10.51
CA ALA A 181 -12.36 9.15 -11.55
C ALA A 181 -11.25 10.14 -11.12
N VAL A 182 -11.55 11.03 -10.17
CA VAL A 182 -10.65 12.11 -9.72
C VAL A 182 -10.07 11.81 -8.34
N ASN A 183 -10.81 11.13 -7.48
CA ASN A 183 -10.41 10.87 -6.10
C ASN A 183 -9.11 10.07 -5.99
N ILE A 184 -8.23 10.51 -5.09
CA ILE A 184 -7.07 9.74 -4.64
C ILE A 184 -7.35 9.23 -3.23
N LEU A 185 -7.41 7.91 -3.09
CA LEU A 185 -7.73 7.29 -1.80
C LEU A 185 -6.55 7.37 -0.83
N HIS A 186 -5.37 6.99 -1.31
CA HIS A 186 -4.08 7.02 -0.60
C HIS A 186 -2.95 7.47 -1.52
N LEU A 187 -1.82 7.84 -0.96
CA LEU A 187 -0.64 8.27 -1.70
C LEU A 187 -0.17 7.22 -2.72
N ASP A 188 -0.23 5.93 -2.38
CA ASP A 188 0.16 4.83 -3.24
C ASP A 188 -0.76 4.60 -4.46
N CYS A 189 -1.87 5.34 -4.54
CA CYS A 189 -2.71 5.41 -5.74
C CYS A 189 -2.21 6.44 -6.75
N ALA A 190 -1.30 7.33 -6.36
CA ALA A 190 -0.76 8.40 -7.21
C ALA A 190 0.76 8.33 -7.38
N PHE A 191 1.47 7.72 -6.43
CA PHE A 191 2.93 7.69 -6.44
C PHE A 191 3.47 6.38 -5.85
N GLN A 192 4.45 5.77 -6.53
CA GLN A 192 5.11 4.56 -6.06
C GLN A 192 6.56 4.50 -6.53
N PRO A 193 7.55 4.52 -5.62
CA PRO A 193 8.94 4.21 -5.94
C PRO A 193 9.08 2.79 -6.49
N VAL A 194 9.91 2.62 -7.51
CA VAL A 194 10.19 1.35 -8.16
C VAL A 194 11.62 1.31 -8.68
N GLY A 195 12.28 0.16 -8.53
CA GLY A 195 13.70 0.07 -8.87
C GLY A 195 14.58 0.87 -7.91
N ASP A 196 15.80 1.19 -8.36
CA ASP A 196 16.77 1.96 -7.54
C ASP A 196 16.54 3.47 -7.60
N ARG A 197 15.91 3.99 -8.66
CA ARG A 197 15.83 5.43 -8.94
C ARG A 197 14.57 5.88 -9.66
N TYR A 198 13.66 4.96 -9.98
CA TYR A 198 12.44 5.27 -10.71
C TYR A 198 11.24 5.40 -9.77
N ALA A 199 10.21 6.09 -10.24
CA ALA A 199 8.91 6.07 -9.59
C ALA A 199 7.79 6.15 -10.63
N ILE A 200 6.67 5.48 -10.35
CA ILE A 200 5.43 5.61 -11.09
C ILE A 200 4.69 6.80 -10.50
N PHE A 201 4.22 7.73 -11.34
CA PHE A 201 3.77 9.03 -10.89
C PHE A 201 2.55 9.54 -11.67
N TYR A 202 1.50 9.88 -10.94
CA TYR A 202 0.32 10.58 -11.41
C TYR A 202 0.28 11.96 -10.75
N GLU A 203 0.76 12.98 -11.46
CA GLU A 203 0.95 14.33 -10.93
C GLU A 203 -0.36 14.99 -10.55
N GLU A 204 -1.43 14.78 -11.34
CA GLU A 204 -2.76 15.35 -11.12
C GLU A 204 -3.45 14.77 -9.86
N GLY A 205 -2.85 13.79 -9.20
CA GLY A 205 -3.31 13.23 -7.92
C GLY A 205 -3.01 14.11 -6.71
N PHE A 206 -2.21 15.17 -6.88
CA PHE A 206 -1.80 16.08 -5.82
C PHE A 206 -2.51 17.42 -5.93
N ALA A 207 -2.98 17.98 -4.80
CA ALA A 207 -3.64 19.27 -4.77
C ALA A 207 -2.69 20.43 -5.13
N GLU A 208 -1.40 20.24 -4.84
CA GLU A 208 -0.31 21.16 -5.18
C GLU A 208 0.85 20.35 -5.77
N ARG A 209 1.72 20.99 -6.55
CA ARG A 209 2.90 20.32 -7.09
C ARG A 209 3.76 19.73 -5.96
N PRO A 210 4.02 18.41 -5.97
CA PRO A 210 4.76 17.75 -4.88
C PRO A 210 6.28 17.94 -5.08
N GLU A 211 6.83 19.10 -4.74
CA GLU A 211 8.23 19.47 -5.00
C GLU A 211 9.25 18.45 -4.45
N ILE A 212 8.94 17.79 -3.32
CA ILE A 212 9.82 16.78 -2.76
C ILE A 212 10.00 15.57 -3.70
N ILE A 213 9.00 15.20 -4.50
CA ILE A 213 9.13 14.12 -5.47
C ILE A 213 10.16 14.49 -6.53
N PHE A 214 10.14 15.73 -7.03
CA PHE A 214 11.12 16.23 -7.99
C PHE A 214 12.50 16.49 -7.39
N HIS A 215 12.60 16.56 -6.06
CA HIS A 215 13.88 16.61 -5.38
C HIS A 215 14.51 15.21 -5.21
N LEU A 216 13.67 14.19 -4.97
CA LEU A 216 14.13 12.81 -4.73
C LEU A 216 14.32 12.02 -6.03
N PHE A 217 13.61 12.36 -7.09
CA PHE A 217 13.62 11.65 -8.36
C PHE A 217 13.84 12.63 -9.52
N GLU A 218 14.86 12.35 -10.35
CA GLU A 218 15.05 13.06 -11.60
C GLU A 218 13.80 12.94 -12.48
N GLU A 219 13.40 13.99 -13.17
CA GLU A 219 12.16 14.03 -13.96
C GLU A 219 12.10 12.92 -15.02
N GLU A 220 13.22 12.56 -15.62
CA GLU A 220 13.36 11.49 -16.60
C GLU A 220 13.16 10.08 -15.99
N ASN A 221 13.27 9.95 -14.67
CA ASN A 221 13.05 8.73 -13.92
C ASN A 221 11.59 8.57 -13.45
N LEU A 222 10.75 9.57 -13.64
CA LEU A 222 9.32 9.51 -13.33
C LEU A 222 8.55 8.86 -14.48
N ILE A 223 8.01 7.69 -14.25
CA ILE A 223 7.13 6.98 -15.17
C ILE A 223 5.72 7.57 -15.00
N ARG A 224 5.42 8.57 -15.83
CA ARG A 224 4.12 9.24 -15.76
C ARG A 224 3.00 8.33 -16.22
N VAL A 225 1.89 8.33 -15.49
CA VAL A 225 0.65 7.64 -15.85
C VAL A 225 -0.45 8.67 -16.09
N ASN A 226 -1.37 8.33 -16.99
CA ASN A 226 -2.55 9.15 -17.24
C ASN A 226 -3.72 8.77 -16.31
N GLN A 227 -4.85 9.47 -16.44
CA GLN A 227 -6.03 9.26 -15.59
C GLN A 227 -6.61 7.85 -15.72
N ASP A 228 -6.67 7.27 -16.93
CA ASP A 228 -7.22 5.92 -17.13
C ASP A 228 -6.32 4.86 -16.48
N GLU A 229 -5.00 5.03 -16.59
CA GLU A 229 -4.01 4.17 -15.95
C GLU A 229 -4.05 4.30 -14.41
N LYS A 230 -4.20 5.53 -13.90
CA LYS A 230 -4.42 5.76 -12.47
C LYS A 230 -5.72 5.10 -12.00
N ASN A 231 -6.81 5.23 -12.75
CA ASN A 231 -8.09 4.57 -12.43
C ASN A 231 -7.98 3.04 -12.45
N SER A 232 -7.08 2.50 -13.27
CA SER A 232 -6.72 1.08 -13.28
C SER A 232 -5.71 0.69 -12.20
N MET A 233 -5.31 1.62 -11.30
CA MET A 233 -4.37 1.41 -10.20
C MET A 233 -2.91 1.14 -10.62
N PHE A 234 -2.45 1.68 -11.76
CA PHE A 234 -1.07 1.48 -12.24
C PHE A 234 0.01 1.81 -11.20
N PRO A 235 -0.10 2.88 -10.37
CA PRO A 235 0.92 3.15 -9.34
C PRO A 235 0.99 2.07 -8.26
N ASN A 236 -0.07 1.31 -8.02
CA ASN A 236 -0.17 0.37 -6.89
C ASN A 236 0.47 -1.00 -7.16
N VAL A 237 1.60 -1.03 -7.87
CA VAL A 237 2.48 -2.21 -8.02
C VAL A 237 3.25 -2.47 -6.72
N PHE A 238 3.88 -3.64 -6.61
CA PHE A 238 4.63 -3.99 -5.41
C PHE A 238 6.05 -4.45 -5.73
N SER A 239 7.05 -3.70 -5.28
CA SER A 239 8.45 -4.04 -5.47
C SER A 239 8.85 -5.21 -4.57
N ILE A 240 9.38 -6.29 -5.17
CA ILE A 240 9.99 -7.42 -4.46
C ILE A 240 11.46 -7.09 -4.16
N SER A 241 12.12 -6.45 -5.12
CA SER A 241 13.50 -5.98 -5.01
C SER A 241 13.69 -4.74 -5.91
N PRO A 242 14.87 -4.09 -5.90
CA PRO A 242 15.15 -3.04 -6.88
C PRO A 242 15.08 -3.52 -8.34
N LYS A 243 15.11 -4.83 -8.57
CA LYS A 243 15.09 -5.43 -9.92
C LYS A 243 13.82 -6.20 -10.24
N ASP A 244 12.93 -6.41 -9.27
CA ASP A 244 11.77 -7.29 -9.40
C ASP A 244 10.51 -6.61 -8.88
N VAL A 245 9.46 -6.59 -9.70
CA VAL A 245 8.16 -5.97 -9.37
C VAL A 245 7.02 -6.95 -9.62
N LEU A 246 6.16 -7.15 -8.63
CA LEU A 246 4.87 -7.81 -8.78
C LEU A 246 3.88 -6.80 -9.38
N ILE A 247 3.19 -7.18 -10.47
CA ILE A 247 2.39 -6.25 -11.28
C ILE A 247 1.14 -6.94 -11.84
N GLU A 248 0.05 -6.19 -12.01
CA GLU A 248 -1.12 -6.69 -12.74
C GLU A 248 -0.75 -7.00 -14.19
N LYS A 249 -1.11 -8.20 -14.65
CA LYS A 249 -0.73 -8.74 -15.97
C LYS A 249 -1.23 -7.90 -17.15
N ASP A 250 -2.34 -7.19 -16.99
CA ASP A 250 -2.95 -6.40 -18.05
C ASP A 250 -2.33 -4.99 -18.19
N PHE A 251 -1.35 -4.62 -17.36
CA PHE A 251 -0.63 -3.33 -17.42
C PHE A 251 0.47 -3.32 -18.48
N SER A 252 0.14 -3.73 -19.71
CA SER A 252 1.10 -3.99 -20.79
C SER A 252 2.06 -2.83 -21.07
N ARG A 253 1.57 -1.56 -21.02
CA ARG A 253 2.45 -0.40 -21.21
C ARG A 253 3.44 -0.24 -20.05
N LEU A 254 2.95 -0.35 -18.81
CA LEU A 254 3.79 -0.20 -17.63
C LEU A 254 4.83 -1.32 -17.54
N ILE A 255 4.44 -2.57 -17.83
CA ILE A 255 5.35 -3.71 -17.91
C ILE A 255 6.50 -3.40 -18.87
N LYS A 256 6.17 -2.97 -20.11
CA LYS A 256 7.19 -2.60 -21.11
C LYS A 256 8.11 -1.48 -20.63
N GLU A 257 7.57 -0.44 -20.00
CA GLU A 257 8.34 0.69 -19.46
C GLU A 257 9.31 0.26 -18.35
N LEU A 258 8.89 -0.65 -17.46
CA LEU A 258 9.72 -1.18 -16.39
C LEU A 258 10.81 -2.09 -16.93
N GLU A 259 10.47 -2.99 -17.86
CA GLU A 259 11.44 -3.90 -18.50
C GLU A 259 12.52 -3.15 -19.31
N LEU A 260 12.17 -2.06 -20.00
CA LEU A 260 13.13 -1.18 -20.69
C LEU A 260 14.10 -0.51 -19.71
N ARG A 261 13.74 -0.39 -18.46
CA ARG A 261 14.58 0.14 -17.37
C ARG A 261 15.34 -0.95 -16.60
N GLY A 262 15.27 -2.20 -17.08
CA GLY A 262 15.96 -3.35 -16.49
C GLY A 262 15.27 -3.90 -15.22
N ILE A 263 14.00 -3.59 -15.02
CA ILE A 263 13.20 -4.11 -13.90
C ILE A 263 12.37 -5.29 -14.42
N GLN A 264 12.58 -6.46 -13.87
CA GLN A 264 11.82 -7.66 -14.19
C GLN A 264 10.43 -7.60 -13.62
N CYS A 265 9.42 -7.76 -14.47
CA CYS A 265 8.03 -7.82 -14.05
C CYS A 265 7.61 -9.27 -13.77
N HIS A 266 6.87 -9.47 -12.68
CA HIS A 266 6.20 -10.71 -12.32
C HIS A 266 4.69 -10.50 -12.44
N PRO A 267 4.10 -10.73 -13.64
CA PRO A 267 2.69 -10.47 -13.87
C PRO A 267 1.81 -11.47 -13.12
N VAL A 268 0.78 -10.97 -12.44
CA VAL A 268 -0.27 -11.76 -11.79
C VAL A 268 -1.63 -11.16 -12.12
N LYS A 269 -2.69 -11.96 -12.05
CA LYS A 269 -4.05 -11.43 -12.18
C LYS A 269 -4.48 -10.80 -10.85
N TYR A 270 -4.93 -9.54 -10.90
CA TYR A 270 -5.43 -8.81 -9.72
C TYR A 270 -6.57 -7.83 -10.05
N SER A 271 -7.15 -7.94 -11.25
CA SER A 271 -8.15 -7.02 -11.80
C SER A 271 -9.52 -7.11 -11.11
N GLU A 272 -9.86 -8.21 -10.46
CA GLU A 272 -11.10 -8.30 -9.66
C GLU A 272 -10.92 -7.58 -8.32
N THR A 273 -9.80 -7.80 -7.65
CA THR A 273 -9.47 -7.13 -6.37
C THR A 273 -9.36 -5.62 -6.54
N SER A 274 -8.85 -5.12 -7.68
CA SER A 274 -8.70 -3.68 -7.96
C SER A 274 -10.04 -2.91 -7.97
N LYS A 275 -11.15 -3.57 -8.25
CA LYS A 275 -12.51 -3.00 -8.17
C LYS A 275 -12.89 -2.53 -6.76
N LEU A 276 -12.13 -2.91 -5.75
CA LEU A 276 -12.28 -2.46 -4.37
C LEU A 276 -11.42 -1.22 -4.04
N SER A 277 -10.78 -0.63 -5.05
CA SER A 277 -9.89 0.55 -4.94
C SER A 277 -8.57 0.25 -4.25
N GLY A 278 -7.99 -0.90 -4.53
CA GLY A 278 -6.67 -1.30 -4.09
C GLY A 278 -6.11 -2.40 -4.97
N LEU A 279 -4.78 -2.53 -5.05
CA LEU A 279 -4.09 -3.53 -5.83
C LEU A 279 -3.03 -4.25 -4.99
N LEU A 280 -1.88 -4.53 -5.56
CA LEU A 280 -0.83 -5.36 -4.97
C LEU A 280 -0.15 -4.71 -3.76
N ARG A 281 0.18 -3.39 -3.85
CA ARG A 281 0.76 -2.70 -2.71
C ARG A 281 -0.23 -2.60 -1.54
N CYS A 282 -1.47 -2.23 -1.82
CA CYS A 282 -2.51 -2.17 -0.77
C CYS A 282 -2.70 -3.50 -0.05
N SER A 283 -2.52 -4.64 -0.75
CA SER A 283 -2.69 -5.98 -0.18
C SER A 283 -1.47 -6.50 0.58
N THR A 284 -0.37 -5.74 0.63
CA THR A 284 0.91 -6.18 1.21
C THR A 284 1.42 -5.22 2.27
N LEU A 285 1.85 -5.73 3.43
CA LEU A 285 2.50 -4.97 4.50
C LEU A 285 3.88 -5.59 4.76
N PRO A 286 4.97 -5.01 4.23
CA PRO A 286 6.33 -5.47 4.48
C PRO A 286 6.73 -5.33 5.94
N LEU A 287 7.40 -6.35 6.47
CA LEU A 287 7.98 -6.35 7.80
C LEU A 287 9.50 -6.27 7.75
N ILE A 288 10.11 -6.92 6.75
CA ILE A 288 11.57 -6.98 6.60
C ILE A 288 11.94 -6.76 5.14
N ARG A 289 12.82 -5.78 4.90
CA ARG A 289 13.57 -5.56 3.65
C ARG A 289 15.06 -5.38 3.98
N GLU A 290 15.94 -5.93 3.14
CA GLU A 290 17.41 -5.89 3.35
C GLU A 290 18.14 -5.24 2.17
#